data_b545b3e3a2ec1a537a84fa4889ac61b8
#
_entry.id   b545b3e3a2ec1a537a84fa4889ac61b8
#
_cell.length_a   1.000
_cell.length_b   1.000
_cell.length_c   1.000
_cell.angle_alpha   90.00
_cell.angle_beta   90.00
_cell.angle_gamma   90.00
#
_symmetry.space_group_name_H-M   'P 1'
#
loop_
_entity.id
_entity.type
_entity.pdbx_description
1 polymer ?
#
loop_
_entity_poly.entity_id
_entity_poly.type
_entity_poly.pdbx_seq_one_letter_code
_entity_poly.pdbx_strand_id
1 'polypeptide(L)'
;MATAPNILLFLTDDHAQWAMGCAGNSELRTPTFDYLAQNGTRFANAFTPIPVCSPARACLHTGRLASQHGLHDYLNSNDPAVNSIHWLENETTLAQLFQAAGYQTGQFGKWHLGQDEHAAAGYDEWFSLGRDYPIPHEGPFRYGVNGRFQTLPGRISHNITEHAAQFLRARDAERPFFMTVGYYATHSPWQGQSERLAASYRNATFADVPQNETYPFGRQALESLNETRHNPREALAQYYAAVTEIDTAVGRLIDELESLGQLENTIIIYTADHGLNTGHHGIWGKGNGTLPLNMVEESIRVPLIWYDGRSASADVPLPQIRTEFVDHLDTFLTILDVAGIAPPDKNYVGRTYQRLLHNQTIPEWRAVQFGEYGNVRMLRTSRHKLVYRYPDGPNELFDLAADPREMNNIINREDMQTIVQAFIERLEGFFTRYEDPAKSGLRVRDLPRHNSSEAWRTS
;
A
#
# COMPACT_ATOMS: atom_id res chain seq x y z
N MET A 1 -0.05 -29.87 -18.56
CA MET A 1 0.68 -28.78 -17.90
C MET A 1 -0.37 -28.02 -17.12
N ALA A 2 -0.08 -27.60 -15.89
CA ALA A 2 -1.03 -26.73 -15.16
C ALA A 2 -1.20 -25.43 -15.95
N THR A 3 -2.44 -24.95 -16.07
CA THR A 3 -2.72 -23.67 -16.71
C THR A 3 -2.11 -22.54 -15.89
N ALA A 4 -1.53 -21.54 -16.55
CA ALA A 4 -0.99 -20.35 -15.88
C ALA A 4 -2.12 -19.66 -15.07
N PRO A 5 -1.87 -19.25 -13.81
CA PRO A 5 -2.91 -18.66 -12.98
C PRO A 5 -3.27 -17.25 -13.44
N ASN A 6 -4.53 -16.88 -13.30
CA ASN A 6 -4.92 -15.48 -13.30
C ASN A 6 -4.41 -14.78 -12.04
N ILE A 7 -4.02 -13.52 -12.15
CA ILE A 7 -3.57 -12.72 -11.01
C ILE A 7 -4.45 -11.47 -10.86
N LEU A 8 -5.13 -11.37 -9.74
CA LEU A 8 -5.93 -10.20 -9.35
C LEU A 8 -5.28 -9.52 -8.15
N LEU A 9 -4.68 -8.35 -8.36
CA LEU A 9 -4.04 -7.53 -7.35
C LEU A 9 -4.94 -6.35 -6.96
N PHE A 10 -5.47 -6.36 -5.75
CA PHE A 10 -6.10 -5.19 -5.13
C PHE A 10 -5.03 -4.36 -4.41
N LEU A 11 -4.90 -3.10 -4.80
CA LEU A 11 -3.98 -2.13 -4.20
C LEU A 11 -4.77 -0.91 -3.73
N THR A 12 -5.29 -0.99 -2.52
CA THR A 12 -6.15 0.05 -1.92
C THR A 12 -5.30 1.21 -1.40
N ASP A 13 -5.84 2.42 -1.41
CA ASP A 13 -5.20 3.63 -0.88
C ASP A 13 -5.55 3.84 0.60
N ASP A 14 -4.59 4.18 1.45
CA ASP A 14 -4.81 4.51 2.88
C ASP A 14 -5.57 3.43 3.69
N HIS A 15 -5.42 2.13 3.39
CA HIS A 15 -6.09 1.09 4.17
C HIS A 15 -5.19 0.59 5.30
N ALA A 16 -5.57 0.92 6.52
CA ALA A 16 -4.83 0.53 7.72
C ALA A 16 -4.90 -0.99 7.96
N GLN A 17 -3.78 -1.60 8.34
CA GLN A 17 -3.67 -3.04 8.60
C GLN A 17 -4.66 -3.54 9.67
N TRP A 18 -4.95 -2.72 10.70
CA TRP A 18 -5.89 -3.04 11.78
C TRP A 18 -7.36 -2.95 11.36
N ALA A 19 -7.68 -2.30 10.23
CA ALA A 19 -9.04 -1.97 9.82
C ALA A 19 -9.72 -3.11 9.05
N MET A 20 -9.73 -4.32 9.59
CA MET A 20 -10.43 -5.51 9.04
C MET A 20 -10.88 -6.44 10.16
N GLY A 21 -11.99 -7.16 9.97
CA GLY A 21 -12.46 -8.20 10.91
C GLY A 21 -11.41 -9.27 11.15
N CYS A 22 -10.82 -9.83 10.10
CA CYS A 22 -9.75 -10.84 10.18
C CYS A 22 -8.46 -10.33 10.84
N ALA A 23 -8.29 -9.02 11.00
CA ALA A 23 -7.18 -8.41 11.75
C ALA A 23 -7.51 -8.18 13.24
N GLY A 24 -8.74 -8.45 13.66
CA GLY A 24 -9.19 -8.34 15.04
C GLY A 24 -10.19 -7.21 15.32
N ASN A 25 -10.48 -6.36 14.33
CA ASN A 25 -11.49 -5.30 14.50
C ASN A 25 -12.90 -5.89 14.48
N SER A 26 -13.55 -5.97 15.65
CA SER A 26 -14.86 -6.58 15.81
C SER A 26 -16.04 -5.69 15.39
N GLU A 27 -15.81 -4.41 15.17
CA GLU A 27 -16.85 -3.44 14.80
C GLU A 27 -16.95 -3.25 13.29
N LEU A 28 -15.88 -3.52 12.53
CA LEU A 28 -15.87 -3.44 11.07
C LEU A 28 -16.54 -4.67 10.42
N ARG A 29 -17.37 -4.42 9.44
CA ARG A 29 -18.02 -5.46 8.64
C ARG A 29 -17.25 -5.64 7.35
N THR A 30 -16.42 -6.67 7.32
CA THR A 30 -15.55 -7.01 6.20
C THR A 30 -15.63 -8.50 5.84
N PRO A 31 -16.85 -9.02 5.55
CA PRO A 31 -17.04 -10.45 5.33
C PRO A 31 -16.23 -11.00 4.14
N THR A 32 -15.96 -10.19 3.14
CA THR A 32 -15.14 -10.59 1.99
C THR A 32 -13.67 -10.74 2.39
N PHE A 33 -13.10 -9.79 3.11
CA PHE A 33 -11.72 -9.91 3.59
C PHE A 33 -11.57 -11.06 4.57
N ASP A 34 -12.59 -11.29 5.42
CA ASP A 34 -12.63 -12.41 6.35
C ASP A 34 -12.68 -13.74 5.61
N TYR A 35 -13.49 -13.84 4.53
CA TYR A 35 -13.54 -15.01 3.64
C TYR A 35 -12.18 -15.28 2.98
N LEU A 36 -11.54 -14.25 2.40
CA LEU A 36 -10.23 -14.40 1.77
C LEU A 36 -9.17 -14.85 2.78
N ALA A 37 -9.19 -14.30 3.99
CA ALA A 37 -8.25 -14.68 5.05
C ALA A 37 -8.51 -16.08 5.61
N GLN A 38 -9.78 -16.52 5.71
CA GLN A 38 -10.15 -17.86 6.16
C GLN A 38 -9.81 -18.94 5.14
N ASN A 39 -9.82 -18.60 3.85
CA ASN A 39 -9.51 -19.50 2.76
C ASN A 39 -8.15 -19.22 2.11
N GLY A 40 -7.26 -18.52 2.81
CA GLY A 40 -5.98 -18.10 2.30
C GLY A 40 -4.92 -17.87 3.39
N THR A 41 -3.94 -17.07 3.07
CA THR A 41 -2.83 -16.70 3.95
C THR A 41 -2.86 -15.20 4.24
N ARG A 42 -2.96 -14.82 5.52
CA ARG A 42 -2.83 -13.43 5.98
C ARG A 42 -1.47 -13.22 6.64
N PHE A 43 -0.78 -12.16 6.24
CA PHE A 43 0.47 -11.75 6.88
C PHE A 43 0.18 -10.70 7.95
N ALA A 44 0.54 -11.00 9.19
CA ALA A 44 0.37 -10.08 10.32
C ALA A 44 1.44 -8.97 10.34
N ASN A 45 2.60 -9.21 9.72
CA ASN A 45 3.73 -8.28 9.64
C ASN A 45 4.10 -7.98 8.19
N ALA A 46 3.15 -7.44 7.43
CA ALA A 46 3.39 -6.90 6.11
C ALA A 46 3.63 -5.39 6.16
N PHE A 47 4.59 -4.90 5.37
CA PHE A 47 5.05 -3.52 5.42
C PHE A 47 5.10 -2.88 4.04
N THR A 48 4.97 -1.55 4.02
CA THR A 48 5.45 -0.73 2.92
C THR A 48 6.88 -0.24 3.22
N PRO A 49 7.78 -0.22 2.25
CA PRO A 49 9.11 0.35 2.48
C PRO A 49 9.09 1.88 2.58
N ILE A 50 8.00 2.53 2.14
CA ILE A 50 7.82 3.97 2.17
C ILE A 50 6.34 4.34 2.37
N PRO A 51 5.95 5.03 3.47
CA PRO A 51 4.55 5.23 3.83
C PRO A 51 3.92 6.47 3.15
N VAL A 52 3.95 6.51 1.82
CA VAL A 52 3.24 7.50 0.99
C VAL A 52 2.93 6.94 -0.40
N CYS A 53 1.83 7.36 -1.01
CA CYS A 53 1.17 6.72 -2.15
C CYS A 53 2.09 6.41 -3.34
N SER A 54 2.58 7.43 -4.07
CA SER A 54 3.29 7.21 -5.34
C SER A 54 4.54 6.33 -5.18
N PRO A 55 5.46 6.59 -4.26
CA PRO A 55 6.64 5.73 -4.14
C PRO A 55 6.31 4.33 -3.60
N ALA A 56 5.32 4.16 -2.72
CA ALA A 56 4.89 2.85 -2.27
C ALA A 56 4.34 2.00 -3.43
N ARG A 57 3.52 2.61 -4.30
CA ARG A 57 3.04 1.98 -5.53
C ARG A 57 4.17 1.64 -6.48
N ALA A 58 5.14 2.55 -6.66
CA ALA A 58 6.34 2.27 -7.45
C ALA A 58 7.13 1.08 -6.89
N CYS A 59 7.32 0.99 -5.57
CA CYS A 59 7.98 -0.16 -4.93
C CYS A 59 7.26 -1.48 -5.26
N LEU A 60 5.93 -1.53 -5.15
CA LEU A 60 5.17 -2.74 -5.44
C LEU A 60 5.19 -3.10 -6.93
N HIS A 61 5.08 -2.12 -7.83
CA HIS A 61 5.04 -2.37 -9.28
C HIS A 61 6.41 -2.69 -9.88
N THR A 62 7.52 -2.34 -9.22
CA THR A 62 8.88 -2.50 -9.77
C THR A 62 9.79 -3.41 -8.95
N GLY A 63 9.43 -3.72 -7.71
CA GLY A 63 10.31 -4.43 -6.75
C GLY A 63 11.53 -3.60 -6.30
N ARG A 64 11.52 -2.27 -6.52
CA ARG A 64 12.65 -1.38 -6.30
C ARG A 64 12.37 -0.40 -5.16
N LEU A 65 13.39 -0.03 -4.39
CA LEU A 65 13.34 1.00 -3.36
C LEU A 65 13.17 2.41 -3.96
N ALA A 66 12.67 3.36 -3.17
CA ALA A 66 12.61 4.77 -3.56
C ALA A 66 13.99 5.29 -3.96
N SER A 67 15.04 4.98 -3.20
CA SER A 67 16.45 5.28 -3.56
C SER A 67 16.98 4.51 -4.78
N GLN A 68 16.18 3.67 -5.43
CA GLN A 68 16.52 3.00 -6.69
C GLN A 68 15.71 3.53 -7.87
N HIS A 69 14.41 3.82 -7.70
CA HIS A 69 13.58 4.38 -8.78
C HIS A 69 13.50 5.92 -8.76
N GLY A 70 13.81 6.59 -7.64
CA GLY A 70 13.89 8.05 -7.55
C GLY A 70 12.61 8.76 -7.12
N LEU A 71 11.52 8.03 -6.85
CA LEU A 71 10.28 8.58 -6.30
C LEU A 71 10.37 8.58 -4.77
N HIS A 72 10.32 9.76 -4.13
CA HIS A 72 10.46 9.88 -2.68
C HIS A 72 9.26 10.52 -1.99
N ASP A 73 8.28 11.05 -2.76
CA ASP A 73 7.04 11.61 -2.22
C ASP A 73 5.88 11.38 -3.19
N TYR A 74 4.64 11.70 -2.78
CA TYR A 74 3.49 11.62 -3.67
C TYR A 74 3.61 12.61 -4.83
N LEU A 75 3.12 12.20 -5.98
CA LEU A 75 3.11 13.04 -7.17
C LEU A 75 1.89 13.96 -7.17
N ASN A 76 2.09 15.25 -7.35
CA ASN A 76 0.99 16.16 -7.61
C ASN A 76 0.60 16.07 -9.09
N SER A 77 -0.37 15.22 -9.41
CA SER A 77 -0.84 15.01 -10.80
C SER A 77 -1.44 16.29 -11.45
N ASN A 78 -1.80 17.30 -10.65
CA ASN A 78 -2.30 18.58 -11.17
C ASN A 78 -1.19 19.56 -11.56
N ASP A 79 0.06 19.29 -11.16
CA ASP A 79 1.22 20.08 -11.57
C ASP A 79 1.73 19.57 -12.92
N PRO A 80 1.64 20.39 -14.01
CA PRO A 80 2.10 19.98 -15.34
C PRO A 80 3.59 19.62 -15.37
N ALA A 81 4.42 20.26 -14.56
CA ALA A 81 5.86 19.95 -14.49
C ALA A 81 6.11 18.56 -13.90
N VAL A 82 5.39 18.20 -12.84
CA VAL A 82 5.45 16.86 -12.25
C VAL A 82 4.90 15.81 -13.21
N ASN A 83 3.76 16.09 -13.83
CA ASN A 83 3.07 15.15 -14.72
C ASN A 83 3.78 14.95 -16.07
N SER A 84 4.69 15.84 -16.48
CA SER A 84 5.48 15.68 -17.70
C SER A 84 6.64 14.69 -17.55
N ILE A 85 6.98 14.31 -16.32
CA ILE A 85 8.10 13.38 -16.05
C ILE A 85 7.62 11.93 -16.18
N HIS A 86 8.38 11.13 -16.92
CA HIS A 86 8.19 9.68 -17.02
C HIS A 86 8.92 8.98 -15.85
N TRP A 87 8.32 9.02 -14.68
CA TRP A 87 8.96 8.62 -13.40
C TRP A 87 9.51 7.18 -13.38
N LEU A 88 8.88 6.26 -14.12
CA LEU A 88 9.28 4.86 -14.19
C LEU A 88 9.91 4.46 -15.51
N GLU A 89 10.38 5.42 -16.32
CA GLU A 89 10.92 5.16 -17.66
C GLU A 89 12.03 4.08 -17.70
N ASN A 90 12.87 4.05 -16.66
CA ASN A 90 14.00 3.11 -16.58
C ASN A 90 13.69 1.88 -15.71
N GLU A 91 12.44 1.71 -15.27
CA GLU A 91 12.01 0.58 -14.48
C GLU A 91 11.17 -0.38 -15.32
N THR A 92 11.21 -1.65 -14.94
CA THR A 92 10.34 -2.68 -15.52
C THR A 92 9.25 -3.01 -14.53
N THR A 93 7.99 -2.84 -14.91
CA THR A 93 6.84 -3.04 -14.04
C THR A 93 6.28 -4.46 -14.14
N LEU A 94 5.50 -4.87 -13.14
CA LEU A 94 4.71 -6.13 -13.18
C LEU A 94 3.92 -6.23 -14.49
N ALA A 95 3.21 -5.17 -14.89
CA ALA A 95 2.38 -5.19 -16.09
C ALA A 95 3.18 -5.52 -17.35
N GLN A 96 4.36 -4.92 -17.53
CA GLN A 96 5.24 -5.22 -18.68
C GLN A 96 5.70 -6.68 -18.67
N LEU A 97 6.03 -7.23 -17.49
CA LEU A 97 6.48 -8.62 -17.36
C LEU A 97 5.36 -9.62 -17.66
N PHE A 98 4.16 -9.34 -17.14
CA PHE A 98 2.98 -10.16 -17.42
C PHE A 98 2.54 -10.09 -18.88
N GLN A 99 2.53 -8.89 -19.48
CA GLN A 99 2.21 -8.73 -20.90
C GLN A 99 3.21 -9.49 -21.78
N ALA A 100 4.51 -9.38 -21.47
CA ALA A 100 5.56 -10.12 -22.18
C ALA A 100 5.44 -11.64 -22.02
N ALA A 101 4.86 -12.11 -20.91
CA ALA A 101 4.55 -13.53 -20.67
C ALA A 101 3.21 -13.98 -21.31
N GLY A 102 2.54 -13.12 -22.09
CA GLY A 102 1.32 -13.45 -22.83
C GLY A 102 0.01 -13.27 -22.06
N TYR A 103 0.04 -12.68 -20.88
CA TYR A 103 -1.17 -12.32 -20.13
C TYR A 103 -1.90 -11.15 -20.78
N GLN A 104 -3.21 -11.11 -20.61
CA GLN A 104 -4.00 -9.90 -20.81
C GLN A 104 -3.90 -9.03 -19.57
N THR A 105 -3.62 -7.75 -19.73
CA THR A 105 -3.30 -6.88 -18.60
C THR A 105 -4.29 -5.73 -18.48
N GLY A 106 -4.73 -5.44 -17.25
CA GLY A 106 -5.67 -4.35 -16.98
C GLY A 106 -5.34 -3.56 -15.71
N GLN A 107 -5.51 -2.24 -15.78
CA GLN A 107 -5.42 -1.31 -14.65
C GLN A 107 -6.75 -0.62 -14.44
N PHE A 108 -7.31 -0.69 -13.22
CA PHE A 108 -8.58 -0.09 -12.88
C PHE A 108 -8.47 0.72 -11.58
N GLY A 109 -8.69 2.03 -11.65
CA GLY A 109 -8.66 2.93 -10.51
C GLY A 109 -7.35 3.70 -10.34
N LYS A 110 -6.94 3.95 -9.12
CA LYS A 110 -5.78 4.80 -8.82
C LYS A 110 -4.48 4.18 -9.32
N TRP A 111 -3.80 4.89 -10.23
CA TRP A 111 -2.42 4.59 -10.65
C TRP A 111 -1.41 5.42 -9.86
N HIS A 112 -1.49 6.74 -9.96
CA HIS A 112 -0.71 7.74 -9.23
C HIS A 112 0.81 7.66 -9.41
N LEU A 113 1.26 7.21 -10.60
CA LEU A 113 2.67 7.17 -10.97
C LEU A 113 2.97 8.06 -12.19
N GLY A 114 2.11 9.08 -12.40
CA GLY A 114 2.17 10.03 -13.50
C GLY A 114 1.37 9.58 -14.71
N GLN A 115 0.96 10.57 -15.54
CA GLN A 115 0.27 10.37 -16.82
C GLN A 115 -1.00 9.49 -16.72
N ASP A 116 -1.82 9.71 -15.68
CA ASP A 116 -3.00 8.88 -15.37
C ASP A 116 -4.01 8.76 -16.54
N GLU A 117 -3.98 9.68 -17.54
CA GLU A 117 -4.81 9.65 -18.74
C GLU A 117 -4.40 8.57 -19.76
N HIS A 118 -3.14 8.19 -19.77
CA HIS A 118 -2.59 7.26 -20.75
C HIS A 118 -2.24 5.92 -20.08
N ALA A 119 -2.43 4.83 -20.83
CA ALA A 119 -2.02 3.53 -20.34
C ALA A 119 -0.51 3.52 -20.09
N ALA A 120 -0.12 3.13 -18.89
CA ALA A 120 1.26 2.85 -18.59
C ALA A 120 1.71 1.62 -19.38
N ALA A 121 3.00 1.57 -19.74
CA ALA A 121 3.55 0.47 -20.51
C ALA A 121 3.26 -0.89 -19.86
N GLY A 122 2.81 -1.84 -20.65
CA GLY A 122 2.44 -3.19 -20.20
C GLY A 122 0.96 -3.39 -19.91
N TYR A 123 0.10 -2.38 -19.95
CA TYR A 123 -1.35 -2.52 -19.81
C TYR A 123 -2.08 -2.48 -21.14
N ASP A 124 -2.93 -3.48 -21.40
CA ASP A 124 -3.80 -3.57 -22.57
C ASP A 124 -5.10 -2.78 -22.36
N GLU A 125 -5.64 -2.81 -21.12
CA GLU A 125 -6.82 -2.06 -20.74
C GLU A 125 -6.50 -1.08 -19.61
N TRP A 126 -7.02 0.14 -19.74
CA TRP A 126 -6.72 1.26 -18.86
C TRP A 126 -7.96 2.03 -18.45
N PHE A 127 -8.26 2.01 -17.16
CA PHE A 127 -9.26 2.85 -16.52
C PHE A 127 -8.65 3.44 -15.26
N SER A 128 -8.02 4.60 -15.34
CA SER A 128 -7.35 5.23 -14.22
C SER A 128 -8.16 6.43 -13.72
N LEU A 129 -8.16 6.62 -12.40
CA LEU A 129 -8.68 7.83 -11.79
C LEU A 129 -7.81 9.01 -12.27
N GLY A 130 -8.42 9.96 -12.95
CA GLY A 130 -7.75 11.13 -13.52
C GLY A 130 -7.33 12.14 -12.46
N ARG A 131 -6.86 13.30 -12.92
CA ARG A 131 -6.53 14.44 -12.07
C ARG A 131 -7.81 15.04 -11.47
N ASP A 132 -7.66 15.87 -10.45
CA ASP A 132 -8.77 16.55 -9.77
C ASP A 132 -9.65 15.55 -9.02
N TYR A 133 -9.12 14.99 -7.92
CA TYR A 133 -9.91 14.18 -7.00
C TYR A 133 -10.84 15.06 -6.17
N PRO A 134 -12.08 15.29 -6.62
CA PRO A 134 -12.99 16.07 -5.80
C PRO A 134 -13.45 15.28 -4.60
N ILE A 135 -13.70 15.98 -3.58
CA ILE A 135 -14.27 15.54 -2.33
C ILE A 135 -15.71 16.05 -2.32
N PRO A 136 -16.69 15.23 -2.06
CA PRO A 136 -16.75 13.87 -1.56
C PRO A 136 -16.67 12.81 -2.67
N HIS A 137 -16.63 11.54 -2.29
CA HIS A 137 -16.53 10.38 -3.19
C HIS A 137 -17.75 10.13 -4.09
N GLU A 138 -18.48 11.17 -4.44
CA GLU A 138 -19.60 11.17 -5.42
C GLU A 138 -19.32 12.16 -6.53
N GLY A 139 -19.28 11.65 -7.76
CA GLY A 139 -18.93 12.38 -8.96
C GLY A 139 -19.89 13.50 -9.38
N PRO A 140 -19.64 14.06 -10.54
CA PRO A 140 -18.89 13.44 -11.65
C PRO A 140 -17.37 13.52 -11.48
N PHE A 141 -16.69 12.42 -11.79
CA PHE A 141 -15.23 12.30 -11.74
C PHE A 141 -14.63 12.09 -13.12
N ARG A 142 -13.41 12.56 -13.29
CA ARG A 142 -12.64 12.41 -14.52
C ARG A 142 -11.76 11.17 -14.47
N TYR A 143 -11.84 10.35 -15.49
CA TYR A 143 -11.05 9.12 -15.65
C TYR A 143 -10.25 9.15 -16.95
N GLY A 144 -9.03 8.65 -16.93
CA GLY A 144 -8.29 8.28 -18.12
C GLY A 144 -8.75 6.89 -18.58
N VAL A 145 -9.30 6.82 -19.79
CA VAL A 145 -9.81 5.56 -20.36
C VAL A 145 -9.15 5.35 -21.72
N ASN A 146 -8.21 4.41 -21.78
CA ASN A 146 -7.50 4.05 -23.02
C ASN A 146 -7.04 5.28 -23.83
N GLY A 147 -6.38 6.25 -23.17
CA GLY A 147 -5.80 7.44 -23.78
C GLY A 147 -6.76 8.64 -23.96
N ARG A 148 -7.95 8.57 -23.39
CA ARG A 148 -8.93 9.68 -23.42
C ARG A 148 -9.48 9.93 -22.02
N PHE A 149 -9.79 11.21 -21.74
CA PHE A 149 -10.54 11.52 -20.53
C PHE A 149 -12.04 11.31 -20.73
N GLN A 150 -12.66 10.66 -19.76
CA GLN A 150 -14.11 10.55 -19.63
C GLN A 150 -14.54 11.05 -18.25
N THR A 151 -15.69 11.73 -18.21
CA THR A 151 -16.29 12.17 -16.94
C THR A 151 -17.51 11.29 -16.68
N LEU A 152 -17.49 10.59 -15.56
CA LEU A 152 -18.55 9.64 -15.17
C LEU A 152 -19.19 10.08 -13.86
N PRO A 153 -20.53 10.00 -13.76
CA PRO A 153 -21.24 10.23 -12.50
C PRO A 153 -21.07 9.04 -11.54
N GLY A 154 -21.52 9.22 -10.30
CA GLY A 154 -21.59 8.17 -9.30
C GLY A 154 -20.33 8.06 -8.46
N ARG A 155 -20.22 6.97 -7.70
CA ARG A 155 -19.12 6.74 -6.75
C ARG A 155 -17.89 6.18 -7.45
N ILE A 156 -16.71 6.63 -7.00
CA ILE A 156 -15.42 6.20 -7.57
C ILE A 156 -15.27 4.66 -7.51
N SER A 157 -15.55 4.06 -6.35
CA SER A 157 -15.43 2.62 -6.15
C SER A 157 -16.35 1.81 -7.07
N HIS A 158 -17.57 2.30 -7.31
CA HIS A 158 -18.52 1.66 -8.22
C HIS A 158 -18.04 1.71 -9.67
N ASN A 159 -17.54 2.86 -10.13
CA ASN A 159 -17.03 3.01 -11.49
C ASN A 159 -15.79 2.13 -11.71
N ILE A 160 -14.88 2.07 -10.74
CA ILE A 160 -13.71 1.18 -10.80
C ILE A 160 -14.14 -0.28 -10.90
N THR A 161 -15.03 -0.71 -10.00
CA THR A 161 -15.51 -2.11 -9.95
C THR A 161 -16.22 -2.50 -11.23
N GLU A 162 -17.06 -1.63 -11.78
CA GLU A 162 -17.81 -1.93 -13.02
C GLU A 162 -16.87 -2.09 -14.22
N HIS A 163 -15.88 -1.20 -14.39
CA HIS A 163 -14.93 -1.32 -15.50
C HIS A 163 -14.01 -2.55 -15.34
N ALA A 164 -13.61 -2.89 -14.13
CA ALA A 164 -12.88 -4.12 -13.84
C ALA A 164 -13.73 -5.37 -14.17
N ALA A 165 -15.01 -5.38 -13.78
CA ALA A 165 -15.92 -6.47 -14.13
C ALA A 165 -16.18 -6.58 -15.64
N GLN A 166 -16.28 -5.44 -16.34
CA GLN A 166 -16.42 -5.44 -17.81
C GLN A 166 -15.19 -6.05 -18.49
N PHE A 167 -13.98 -5.75 -18.01
CA PHE A 167 -12.76 -6.40 -18.49
C PHE A 167 -12.84 -7.92 -18.30
N LEU A 168 -13.22 -8.40 -17.11
CA LEU A 168 -13.35 -9.84 -16.84
C LEU A 168 -14.33 -10.55 -17.79
N ARG A 169 -15.43 -9.88 -18.16
CA ARG A 169 -16.43 -10.43 -19.10
C ARG A 169 -15.99 -10.39 -20.56
N ALA A 170 -15.24 -9.34 -20.96
CA ALA A 170 -14.92 -9.07 -22.36
C ALA A 170 -13.61 -9.70 -22.83
N ARG A 171 -12.70 -10.06 -21.91
CA ARG A 171 -11.38 -10.62 -22.23
C ARG A 171 -11.49 -11.99 -22.90
N ASP A 172 -10.42 -12.40 -23.56
CA ASP A 172 -10.25 -13.77 -24.06
C ASP A 172 -10.08 -14.75 -22.87
N ALA A 173 -11.05 -15.62 -22.65
CA ALA A 173 -11.05 -16.55 -21.52
C ALA A 173 -9.95 -17.64 -21.60
N GLU A 174 -9.41 -17.89 -22.78
CA GLU A 174 -8.31 -18.86 -22.99
C GLU A 174 -6.94 -18.34 -22.58
N ARG A 175 -6.81 -17.02 -22.39
CA ARG A 175 -5.57 -16.38 -21.95
C ARG A 175 -5.65 -16.00 -20.47
N PRO A 176 -4.58 -16.20 -19.68
CA PRO A 176 -4.54 -15.72 -18.30
C PRO A 176 -4.54 -14.18 -18.28
N PHE A 177 -4.95 -13.59 -17.16
CA PHE A 177 -4.90 -12.16 -16.96
C PHE A 177 -4.05 -11.76 -15.74
N PHE A 178 -3.46 -10.57 -15.82
CA PHE A 178 -2.94 -9.79 -14.72
C PHE A 178 -3.76 -8.51 -14.60
N MET A 179 -4.45 -8.33 -13.50
CA MET A 179 -5.30 -7.17 -13.28
C MET A 179 -4.95 -6.50 -11.96
N THR A 180 -4.72 -5.17 -12.00
CA THR A 180 -4.57 -4.33 -10.81
C THR A 180 -5.84 -3.50 -10.61
N VAL A 181 -6.41 -3.54 -9.41
CA VAL A 181 -7.56 -2.73 -9.00
C VAL A 181 -7.16 -1.82 -7.85
N GLY A 182 -7.04 -0.53 -8.14
CA GLY A 182 -6.60 0.51 -7.21
C GLY A 182 -7.79 1.29 -6.64
N TYR A 183 -8.36 0.86 -5.51
CA TYR A 183 -9.42 1.61 -4.86
C TYR A 183 -8.89 2.86 -4.15
N TYR A 184 -9.69 3.95 -4.21
CA TYR A 184 -9.36 5.25 -3.59
C TYR A 184 -10.15 5.50 -2.31
N ALA A 185 -11.25 4.81 -2.06
CA ALA A 185 -12.28 5.18 -1.11
C ALA A 185 -11.86 5.26 0.37
N THR A 186 -10.76 4.65 0.79
CA THR A 186 -10.21 4.77 2.15
C THR A 186 -9.32 5.99 2.34
N HIS A 187 -8.97 6.70 1.25
CA HIS A 187 -8.19 7.95 1.31
C HIS A 187 -8.99 9.10 1.94
N SER A 188 -8.27 9.96 2.63
CA SER A 188 -8.83 11.22 3.18
C SER A 188 -9.28 12.19 2.05
N PRO A 189 -10.20 13.12 2.36
CA PRO A 189 -10.91 13.32 3.62
C PRO A 189 -12.05 12.30 3.78
N TRP A 190 -12.25 11.86 5.02
CA TRP A 190 -13.26 10.86 5.36
C TRP A 190 -14.64 11.52 5.48
N GLN A 191 -15.29 11.70 4.34
CA GLN A 191 -16.63 12.31 4.20
C GLN A 191 -17.27 11.86 2.90
N GLY A 192 -18.57 12.03 2.76
CA GLY A 192 -19.31 11.73 1.52
C GLY A 192 -19.49 10.24 1.26
N GLN A 193 -19.25 9.37 2.25
CA GLN A 193 -19.59 7.97 2.15
C GLN A 193 -21.11 7.78 2.15
N SER A 194 -21.57 6.59 1.69
CA SER A 194 -23.01 6.27 1.73
C SER A 194 -23.59 6.51 3.12
N GLU A 195 -24.63 7.36 3.22
CA GLU A 195 -25.29 7.66 4.51
C GLU A 195 -25.75 6.38 5.20
N ARG A 196 -26.25 5.40 4.45
CA ARG A 196 -26.64 4.10 4.99
C ARG A 196 -25.48 3.38 5.69
N LEU A 197 -24.27 3.45 5.13
CA LEU A 197 -23.08 2.84 5.72
C LEU A 197 -22.56 3.68 6.88
N ALA A 198 -22.38 4.98 6.71
CA ALA A 198 -21.85 5.88 7.74
C ALA A 198 -22.73 5.88 9.00
N ALA A 199 -24.07 6.00 8.83
CA ALA A 199 -25.01 5.96 9.93
C ALA A 199 -24.91 4.69 10.76
N SER A 200 -24.60 3.56 10.15
CA SER A 200 -24.46 2.27 10.84
C SER A 200 -23.23 2.18 11.74
N TYR A 201 -22.28 3.11 11.60
CA TYR A 201 -21.05 3.18 12.40
C TYR A 201 -21.00 4.33 13.40
N ARG A 202 -21.90 5.34 13.31
CA ARG A 202 -21.87 6.50 14.23
C ARG A 202 -21.98 6.15 15.71
N ASN A 203 -22.58 5.01 16.02
CA ASN A 203 -22.71 4.50 17.40
C ASN A 203 -21.64 3.46 17.76
N ALA A 204 -20.68 3.15 16.87
CA ALA A 204 -19.56 2.27 17.18
C ALA A 204 -18.70 2.84 18.32
N THR A 205 -18.02 1.97 19.06
CA THR A 205 -17.14 2.40 20.16
C THR A 205 -15.81 2.91 19.65
N PHE A 206 -15.37 2.44 18.48
CA PHE A 206 -14.05 2.64 17.88
C PHE A 206 -12.94 2.23 18.86
N ALA A 207 -13.12 1.08 19.53
CA ALA A 207 -12.23 0.61 20.59
C ALA A 207 -10.78 0.38 20.10
N ASP A 208 -10.60 0.10 18.80
CA ASP A 208 -9.28 -0.10 18.19
C ASP A 208 -8.54 1.22 17.93
N VAL A 209 -9.23 2.36 18.04
CA VAL A 209 -8.64 3.67 17.79
C VAL A 209 -8.44 4.39 19.11
N PRO A 210 -7.19 4.69 19.48
CA PRO A 210 -6.90 5.41 20.71
C PRO A 210 -7.55 6.79 20.73
N GLN A 211 -8.12 7.15 21.86
CA GLN A 211 -8.76 8.46 22.04
C GLN A 211 -7.79 9.43 22.73
N ASN A 212 -7.77 10.69 22.26
CA ASN A 212 -7.04 11.79 22.91
C ASN A 212 -5.52 11.63 23.00
N GLU A 213 -4.89 10.91 22.10
CA GLU A 213 -3.44 10.90 21.98
C GLU A 213 -2.93 12.19 21.35
N THR A 214 -1.69 12.51 21.65
CA THR A 214 -0.97 13.64 21.03
C THR A 214 0.38 13.13 20.55
N TYR A 215 0.71 13.39 19.29
CA TYR A 215 2.03 13.03 18.75
C TYR A 215 3.12 13.81 19.46
N PRO A 216 4.01 13.15 20.22
CA PRO A 216 4.95 13.84 21.07
C PRO A 216 6.23 14.34 20.32
N PHE A 217 6.45 13.87 19.09
CA PHE A 217 7.70 14.09 18.36
C PHE A 217 7.56 15.03 17.17
N GLY A 218 6.40 15.67 17.00
CA GLY A 218 6.15 16.57 15.90
C GLY A 218 4.76 17.18 15.94
N ARG A 219 4.36 17.79 14.82
CA ARG A 219 3.05 18.40 14.65
C ARG A 219 2.33 17.81 13.45
N GLN A 220 1.02 17.80 13.47
CA GLN A 220 0.19 17.46 12.31
C GLN A 220 0.53 18.40 11.14
N ALA A 221 0.87 17.82 9.98
CA ALA A 221 1.29 18.58 8.79
C ALA A 221 0.13 18.93 7.85
N LEU A 222 -0.86 18.05 7.74
CA LEU A 222 -1.96 18.20 6.78
C LEU A 222 -3.07 19.08 7.36
N GLU A 223 -3.07 20.36 7.02
CA GLU A 223 -4.11 21.32 7.44
C GLU A 223 -5.51 20.92 6.93
N SER A 224 -5.58 20.29 5.76
CA SER A 224 -6.83 19.77 5.20
C SER A 224 -7.54 18.74 6.10
N LEU A 225 -6.85 18.16 7.07
CA LEU A 225 -7.41 17.23 8.06
C LEU A 225 -7.78 17.90 9.38
N ASN A 226 -7.66 19.22 9.52
CA ASN A 226 -8.01 19.92 10.75
C ASN A 226 -9.50 19.77 11.11
N GLU A 227 -10.40 19.81 10.12
CA GLU A 227 -11.82 19.58 10.36
C GLU A 227 -12.10 18.17 10.89
N THR A 228 -11.39 17.18 10.42
CA THR A 228 -11.43 15.79 10.91
C THR A 228 -11.15 15.71 12.41
N ARG A 229 -10.19 16.48 12.89
CA ARG A 229 -9.82 16.55 14.32
C ARG A 229 -10.89 17.19 15.19
N HIS A 230 -11.75 18.04 14.64
CA HIS A 230 -12.87 18.65 15.35
C HIS A 230 -14.08 17.69 15.49
N ASN A 231 -14.21 16.73 14.57
CA ASN A 231 -15.25 15.70 14.64
C ASN A 231 -14.69 14.29 14.34
N PRO A 232 -13.82 13.76 15.21
CA PRO A 232 -13.12 12.51 14.96
C PRO A 232 -14.07 11.30 14.87
N ARG A 233 -15.20 11.32 15.60
CA ARG A 233 -16.18 10.23 15.54
C ARG A 233 -16.86 10.13 14.18
N GLU A 234 -17.24 11.25 13.58
CA GLU A 234 -17.82 11.24 12.23
C GLU A 234 -16.77 10.78 11.20
N ALA A 235 -15.53 11.27 11.31
CA ALA A 235 -14.45 10.84 10.42
C ALA A 235 -14.19 9.32 10.53
N LEU A 236 -14.21 8.75 11.73
CA LEU A 236 -14.09 7.30 11.92
C LEU A 236 -15.28 6.54 11.34
N ALA A 237 -16.51 7.03 11.53
CA ALA A 237 -17.69 6.42 10.95
C ALA A 237 -17.63 6.41 9.40
N GLN A 238 -17.14 7.49 8.80
CA GLN A 238 -16.93 7.60 7.37
C GLN A 238 -15.79 6.67 6.89
N TYR A 239 -14.71 6.58 7.64
CA TYR A 239 -13.60 5.65 7.32
C TYR A 239 -14.05 4.18 7.38
N TYR A 240 -14.78 3.78 8.43
CA TYR A 240 -15.33 2.42 8.56
C TYR A 240 -16.33 2.12 7.42
N ALA A 241 -17.14 3.11 7.05
CA ALA A 241 -18.05 2.99 5.92
C ALA A 241 -17.29 2.77 4.60
N ALA A 242 -16.18 3.50 4.41
CA ALA A 242 -15.31 3.35 3.24
C ALA A 242 -14.69 1.94 3.15
N VAL A 243 -14.18 1.43 4.27
CA VAL A 243 -13.62 0.06 4.35
C VAL A 243 -14.68 -0.99 3.98
N THR A 244 -15.91 -0.87 4.53
CA THR A 244 -17.03 -1.77 4.19
C THR A 244 -17.44 -1.66 2.72
N GLU A 245 -17.38 -0.46 2.14
CA GLU A 245 -17.65 -0.26 0.71
C GLU A 245 -16.61 -0.99 -0.16
N ILE A 246 -15.32 -0.91 0.20
CA ILE A 246 -14.27 -1.63 -0.51
C ILE A 246 -14.41 -3.14 -0.35
N ASP A 247 -14.69 -3.63 0.84
CA ASP A 247 -14.98 -5.05 1.08
C ASP A 247 -16.08 -5.58 0.14
N THR A 248 -17.19 -4.81 0.04
CA THR A 248 -18.30 -5.13 -0.86
C THR A 248 -17.86 -5.10 -2.34
N ALA A 249 -17.05 -4.14 -2.73
CA ALA A 249 -16.56 -3.99 -4.09
C ALA A 249 -15.61 -5.13 -4.51
N VAL A 250 -14.75 -5.56 -3.59
CA VAL A 250 -13.89 -6.75 -3.77
C VAL A 250 -14.74 -8.01 -3.92
N GLY A 251 -15.75 -8.19 -3.03
CA GLY A 251 -16.68 -9.33 -3.11
C GLY A 251 -17.36 -9.42 -4.46
N ARG A 252 -17.83 -8.30 -5.01
CA ARG A 252 -18.46 -8.27 -6.34
C ARG A 252 -17.55 -8.77 -7.47
N LEU A 253 -16.24 -8.49 -7.42
CA LEU A 253 -15.30 -9.01 -8.43
C LEU A 253 -14.99 -10.50 -8.22
N ILE A 254 -15.03 -10.99 -6.98
CA ILE A 254 -14.92 -12.41 -6.66
C ILE A 254 -16.15 -13.17 -7.21
N ASP A 255 -17.37 -12.66 -6.94
CA ASP A 255 -18.60 -13.21 -7.46
C ASP A 255 -18.62 -13.26 -9.00
N GLU A 256 -18.05 -12.23 -9.63
CA GLU A 256 -17.90 -12.19 -11.10
C GLU A 256 -16.96 -13.29 -11.59
N LEU A 257 -15.80 -13.49 -10.94
CA LEU A 257 -14.87 -14.57 -11.28
C LEU A 257 -15.50 -15.95 -11.07
N GLU A 258 -16.26 -16.14 -10.01
CA GLU A 258 -16.99 -17.38 -9.76
C GLU A 258 -18.02 -17.64 -10.85
N SER A 259 -18.84 -16.63 -11.20
CA SER A 259 -19.85 -16.71 -12.25
C SER A 259 -19.28 -17.05 -13.64
N LEU A 260 -18.04 -16.63 -13.90
CA LEU A 260 -17.29 -16.91 -15.12
C LEU A 260 -16.55 -18.25 -15.07
N GLY A 261 -16.60 -18.99 -13.94
CA GLY A 261 -15.83 -20.23 -13.74
C GLY A 261 -14.30 -20.01 -13.73
N GLN A 262 -13.84 -18.84 -13.31
CA GLN A 262 -12.43 -18.44 -13.32
C GLN A 262 -11.80 -18.37 -11.92
N LEU A 263 -12.61 -18.38 -10.86
CA LEU A 263 -12.12 -18.22 -9.50
C LEU A 263 -11.14 -19.33 -9.11
N GLU A 264 -11.41 -20.57 -9.51
CA GLU A 264 -10.56 -21.74 -9.22
C GLU A 264 -9.17 -21.69 -9.88
N ASN A 265 -8.94 -20.81 -10.87
CA ASN A 265 -7.63 -20.60 -11.48
C ASN A 265 -7.10 -19.18 -11.20
N THR A 266 -7.61 -18.49 -10.18
CA THR A 266 -7.24 -17.12 -9.88
C THR A 266 -6.55 -17.03 -8.52
N ILE A 267 -5.40 -16.34 -8.50
CA ILE A 267 -4.74 -15.87 -7.29
C ILE A 267 -5.21 -14.44 -7.02
N ILE A 268 -5.76 -14.21 -5.84
CA ILE A 268 -6.21 -12.89 -5.39
C ILE A 268 -5.26 -12.40 -4.31
N ILE A 269 -4.73 -11.20 -4.50
CA ILE A 269 -3.84 -10.53 -3.55
C ILE A 269 -4.53 -9.24 -3.13
N TYR A 270 -4.79 -9.08 -1.84
CA TYR A 270 -5.30 -7.84 -1.26
C TYR A 270 -4.23 -7.16 -0.43
N THR A 271 -3.90 -5.91 -0.75
CA THR A 271 -2.97 -5.08 0.03
C THR A 271 -3.33 -3.59 -0.10
N ALA A 272 -2.63 -2.75 0.67
CA ALA A 272 -2.67 -1.30 0.52
C ALA A 272 -1.28 -0.77 0.14
N ASP A 273 -1.22 0.43 -0.39
CA ASP A 273 0.05 1.08 -0.70
C ASP A 273 0.83 1.45 0.57
N HIS A 274 0.14 1.92 1.60
CA HIS A 274 0.68 2.16 2.94
C HIS A 274 -0.42 2.06 3.99
N GLY A 275 -0.04 2.17 5.25
CA GLY A 275 -0.96 2.20 6.36
C GLY A 275 -1.58 3.58 6.61
N LEU A 276 -2.33 3.70 7.70
CA LEU A 276 -3.04 4.93 8.06
C LEU A 276 -3.22 5.06 9.58
N ASN A 277 -3.04 6.29 10.05
CA ASN A 277 -3.43 6.72 11.38
C ASN A 277 -4.76 7.48 11.32
N THR A 278 -5.70 7.10 12.16
CA THR A 278 -6.98 7.79 12.33
C THR A 278 -7.18 8.22 13.78
N GLY A 279 -6.13 8.78 14.37
CA GLY A 279 -6.06 9.15 15.79
C GLY A 279 -4.97 8.40 16.56
N HIS A 280 -4.42 7.30 16.03
CA HIS A 280 -3.27 6.61 16.59
C HIS A 280 -2.10 7.60 16.71
N HIS A 281 -1.40 7.57 17.82
CA HIS A 281 -0.35 8.55 18.18
C HIS A 281 -0.84 10.02 18.18
N GLY A 282 -2.13 10.29 18.10
CA GLY A 282 -2.67 11.61 17.82
C GLY A 282 -2.49 12.09 16.38
N ILE A 283 -2.10 11.18 15.48
CA ILE A 283 -1.88 11.48 14.05
C ILE A 283 -3.16 11.18 13.25
N TRP A 284 -3.47 12.06 12.32
CA TRP A 284 -4.43 11.81 11.25
C TRP A 284 -3.67 11.84 9.93
N GLY A 285 -3.65 10.70 9.21
CA GLY A 285 -2.89 10.54 7.99
C GLY A 285 -1.80 9.47 8.07
N LYS A 286 -0.81 9.57 7.23
CA LYS A 286 0.26 8.59 6.97
C LYS A 286 1.65 9.20 7.22
N GLY A 287 2.71 8.70 6.57
CA GLY A 287 4.07 9.18 6.79
C GLY A 287 4.25 10.69 6.64
N ASN A 288 3.53 11.33 5.71
CA ASN A 288 3.51 12.79 5.53
C ASN A 288 2.44 13.50 6.39
N GLY A 289 1.73 12.78 7.24
CA GLY A 289 0.74 13.35 8.15
C GLY A 289 1.35 14.25 9.23
N THR A 290 2.65 14.18 9.45
CA THR A 290 3.37 14.96 10.46
C THR A 290 4.61 15.63 9.91
N LEU A 291 5.07 16.66 10.63
CA LEU A 291 6.40 17.25 10.48
C LEU A 291 7.13 17.21 11.85
N PRO A 292 8.29 16.55 11.91
CA PRO A 292 8.97 15.80 10.85
C PRO A 292 8.15 14.58 10.35
N LEU A 293 8.51 14.05 9.18
CA LEU A 293 7.89 12.85 8.60
C LEU A 293 7.98 11.68 9.58
N ASN A 294 6.90 10.88 9.67
CA ASN A 294 6.84 9.74 10.59
C ASN A 294 6.99 8.39 9.88
N MET A 295 7.40 7.39 10.66
CA MET A 295 7.51 5.99 10.27
C MET A 295 6.86 5.10 11.36
N VAL A 296 5.77 5.57 11.97
CA VAL A 296 5.05 4.81 13.02
C VAL A 296 4.43 3.53 12.45
N GLU A 297 4.17 2.54 13.31
CA GLU A 297 3.67 1.22 12.87
C GLU A 297 2.42 1.34 11.99
N GLU A 298 1.46 2.21 12.37
CA GLU A 298 0.21 2.39 11.61
C GLU A 298 0.43 3.04 10.24
N SER A 299 1.54 3.76 10.03
CA SER A 299 1.90 4.32 8.71
C SER A 299 2.57 3.29 7.80
N ILE A 300 3.39 2.39 8.38
CA ILE A 300 4.22 1.46 7.58
C ILE A 300 3.62 0.07 7.43
N ARG A 301 2.68 -0.35 8.29
CA ARG A 301 2.04 -1.67 8.21
C ARG A 301 0.84 -1.63 7.26
N VAL A 302 0.77 -2.63 6.40
CA VAL A 302 -0.30 -2.78 5.40
C VAL A 302 -1.06 -4.08 5.60
N PRO A 303 -2.34 -4.16 5.22
CA PRO A 303 -3.01 -5.44 5.06
C PRO A 303 -2.30 -6.24 3.97
N LEU A 304 -2.20 -7.56 4.16
CA LEU A 304 -1.75 -8.46 3.09
C LEU A 304 -2.44 -9.80 3.25
N ILE A 305 -3.29 -10.13 2.27
CA ILE A 305 -4.02 -11.39 2.20
C ILE A 305 -3.77 -12.00 0.82
N TRP A 306 -3.42 -13.27 0.79
CA TRP A 306 -3.29 -14.10 -0.41
C TRP A 306 -4.35 -15.18 -0.39
N TYR A 307 -5.19 -15.22 -1.42
CA TYR A 307 -6.11 -16.30 -1.71
C TYR A 307 -5.69 -16.95 -3.02
N ASP A 308 -5.55 -18.27 -3.03
CA ASP A 308 -5.25 -19.03 -4.25
C ASP A 308 -6.41 -19.98 -4.50
N GLY A 309 -7.25 -19.70 -5.50
CA GLY A 309 -8.40 -20.52 -5.87
C GLY A 309 -8.02 -21.97 -6.23
N ARG A 310 -6.76 -22.20 -6.65
CA ARG A 310 -6.24 -23.54 -6.95
C ARG A 310 -5.97 -24.37 -5.68
N SER A 311 -5.86 -23.71 -4.52
CA SER A 311 -5.54 -24.35 -3.23
C SER A 311 -6.66 -25.23 -2.69
N ALA A 312 -7.88 -25.14 -3.21
CA ALA A 312 -8.98 -26.03 -2.84
C ALA A 312 -8.67 -27.51 -3.13
N SER A 313 -7.68 -27.78 -3.98
CA SER A 313 -7.18 -29.13 -4.32
C SER A 313 -5.82 -29.46 -3.68
N ALA A 314 -5.23 -28.56 -2.88
CA ALA A 314 -3.90 -28.72 -2.29
C ALA A 314 -4.02 -29.02 -0.78
N ASP A 315 -3.15 -29.91 -0.26
CA ASP A 315 -3.04 -30.24 1.17
C ASP A 315 -2.38 -29.08 1.98
N VAL A 316 -2.85 -27.84 1.75
CA VAL A 316 -2.36 -26.66 2.50
C VAL A 316 -3.36 -26.36 3.61
N PRO A 317 -2.94 -26.44 4.89
CA PRO A 317 -3.82 -26.07 5.99
C PRO A 317 -4.23 -24.61 5.91
N LEU A 318 -5.54 -24.33 5.90
CA LEU A 318 -6.09 -22.97 5.92
C LEU A 318 -7.05 -22.82 7.10
N PRO A 319 -7.21 -21.63 7.66
CA PRO A 319 -6.48 -20.38 7.35
C PRO A 319 -5.02 -20.40 7.83
N GLN A 320 -4.17 -19.61 7.18
CA GLN A 320 -2.81 -19.37 7.65
C GLN A 320 -2.64 -17.93 8.12
N ILE A 321 -2.07 -17.74 9.31
CA ILE A 321 -1.59 -16.43 9.78
C ILE A 321 -0.07 -16.49 9.86
N ARG A 322 0.60 -15.72 9.02
CA ARG A 322 2.06 -15.64 8.96
C ARG A 322 2.57 -14.42 9.70
N THR A 323 3.66 -14.59 10.42
CA THR A 323 4.27 -13.53 11.25
C THR A 323 5.64 -13.09 10.75
N GLU A 324 6.13 -13.68 9.68
CA GLU A 324 7.34 -13.26 9.00
C GLU A 324 7.22 -11.84 8.47
N PHE A 325 8.34 -11.11 8.47
CA PHE A 325 8.39 -9.76 7.92
C PHE A 325 8.47 -9.82 6.41
N VAL A 326 7.44 -9.30 5.76
CA VAL A 326 7.35 -9.19 4.30
C VAL A 326 7.01 -7.76 3.92
N ASP A 327 7.40 -7.34 2.72
CA ASP A 327 7.04 -6.02 2.21
C ASP A 327 6.67 -6.04 0.72
N HIS A 328 6.42 -4.87 0.16
CA HIS A 328 6.06 -4.71 -1.25
C HIS A 328 7.14 -5.20 -2.21
N LEU A 329 8.41 -5.11 -1.82
CA LEU A 329 9.53 -5.57 -2.66
C LEU A 329 9.56 -7.10 -2.75
N ASP A 330 9.24 -7.79 -1.65
CA ASP A 330 9.07 -9.24 -1.63
C ASP A 330 7.82 -9.66 -2.40
N THR A 331 6.73 -8.88 -2.24
CA THR A 331 5.45 -9.15 -2.90
C THR A 331 5.59 -9.09 -4.41
N PHE A 332 6.36 -8.13 -4.95
CA PHE A 332 6.70 -8.08 -6.37
C PHE A 332 7.32 -9.39 -6.86
N LEU A 333 8.37 -9.87 -6.18
CA LEU A 333 9.06 -11.11 -6.57
C LEU A 333 8.18 -12.35 -6.37
N THR A 334 7.34 -12.35 -5.34
CA THR A 334 6.42 -13.46 -5.08
C THR A 334 5.33 -13.55 -6.15
N ILE A 335 4.78 -12.42 -6.61
CA ILE A 335 3.80 -12.37 -7.71
C ILE A 335 4.39 -12.98 -8.98
N LEU A 336 5.63 -12.66 -9.31
CA LEU A 336 6.31 -13.22 -10.46
C LEU A 336 6.56 -14.73 -10.29
N ASP A 337 7.02 -15.15 -9.11
CA ASP A 337 7.36 -16.53 -8.80
C ASP A 337 6.13 -17.46 -8.88
N VAL A 338 4.98 -17.05 -8.31
CA VAL A 338 3.74 -17.85 -8.40
C VAL A 338 3.18 -17.94 -9.82
N ALA A 339 3.52 -17.00 -10.68
CA ALA A 339 3.17 -17.00 -12.10
C ALA A 339 4.23 -17.72 -12.99
N GLY A 340 5.36 -18.11 -12.41
CA GLY A 340 6.46 -18.72 -13.15
C GLY A 340 7.22 -17.76 -14.08
N ILE A 341 7.18 -16.46 -13.77
CA ILE A 341 7.83 -15.39 -14.55
C ILE A 341 9.16 -15.03 -13.89
N ALA A 342 10.25 -15.12 -14.63
CA ALA A 342 11.56 -14.72 -14.12
C ALA A 342 11.66 -13.19 -14.02
N PRO A 343 12.11 -12.63 -12.89
CA PRO A 343 12.38 -11.21 -12.80
C PRO A 343 13.57 -10.81 -13.66
N PRO A 344 13.64 -9.55 -14.16
CA PRO A 344 14.83 -9.03 -14.81
C PRO A 344 16.06 -9.11 -13.89
N ASP A 345 17.26 -9.18 -14.50
CA ASP A 345 18.52 -9.14 -13.75
C ASP A 345 18.79 -7.71 -13.23
N LYS A 346 18.28 -7.43 -12.03
CA LYS A 346 18.45 -6.16 -11.31
C LYS A 346 18.81 -6.45 -9.84
N ASN A 347 19.42 -5.49 -9.18
CA ASN A 347 19.74 -5.58 -7.75
C ASN A 347 18.46 -5.40 -6.91
N TYR A 348 17.68 -6.48 -6.73
CA TYR A 348 16.49 -6.50 -5.89
C TYR A 348 16.85 -6.65 -4.41
N VAL A 349 16.11 -5.95 -3.56
CA VAL A 349 16.16 -6.08 -2.10
C VAL A 349 15.25 -7.22 -1.64
N GLY A 350 14.08 -7.32 -2.27
CA GLY A 350 13.05 -8.29 -1.94
C GLY A 350 13.48 -9.75 -2.20
N ARG A 351 12.75 -10.66 -1.59
CA ARG A 351 12.87 -12.12 -1.78
C ARG A 351 11.49 -12.73 -1.91
N THR A 352 11.34 -13.74 -2.76
CA THR A 352 10.07 -14.47 -2.82
C THR A 352 9.76 -15.17 -1.51
N TYR A 353 8.52 -15.05 -1.06
CA TYR A 353 7.96 -15.78 0.07
C TYR A 353 6.94 -16.85 -0.35
N GLN A 354 6.96 -17.29 -1.62
CA GLN A 354 6.02 -18.29 -2.14
C GLN A 354 5.93 -19.53 -1.23
N ARG A 355 7.06 -20.01 -0.67
CA ARG A 355 7.08 -21.16 0.23
C ARG A 355 6.23 -20.95 1.49
N LEU A 356 6.16 -19.72 2.00
CA LEU A 356 5.32 -19.37 3.17
C LEU A 356 3.83 -19.55 2.85
N LEU A 357 3.41 -19.29 1.60
CA LEU A 357 2.03 -19.49 1.14
C LEU A 357 1.64 -20.97 1.17
N HIS A 358 2.60 -21.88 1.07
CA HIS A 358 2.41 -23.34 1.15
C HIS A 358 2.73 -23.91 2.54
N ASN A 359 2.66 -23.11 3.59
CA ASN A 359 2.97 -23.48 4.99
C ASN A 359 4.37 -24.07 5.19
N GLN A 360 5.32 -23.69 4.34
CA GLN A 360 6.71 -24.09 4.43
C GLN A 360 7.55 -22.98 5.07
N THR A 361 8.65 -23.34 5.71
CA THR A 361 9.61 -22.37 6.24
C THR A 361 10.63 -21.98 5.17
N ILE A 362 11.13 -20.76 5.27
CA ILE A 362 12.28 -20.29 4.47
C ILE A 362 13.46 -20.13 5.44
N PRO A 363 14.52 -20.92 5.31
CA PRO A 363 15.71 -20.75 6.13
C PRO A 363 16.28 -19.33 6.03
N GLU A 364 16.74 -18.78 7.13
CA GLU A 364 17.36 -17.45 7.20
C GLU A 364 16.46 -16.34 6.61
N TRP A 365 15.13 -16.47 6.81
CA TRP A 365 14.25 -15.36 6.45
C TRP A 365 14.57 -14.14 7.32
N ARG A 366 14.49 -12.96 6.74
CA ARG A 366 14.86 -11.73 7.45
C ARG A 366 14.00 -11.49 8.70
N ALA A 367 14.64 -11.00 9.75
CA ALA A 367 14.00 -10.52 10.98
C ALA A 367 14.10 -8.99 11.13
N VAL A 368 14.28 -8.29 10.01
CA VAL A 368 14.47 -6.84 9.98
C VAL A 368 13.74 -6.25 8.79
N GLN A 369 13.02 -5.17 9.03
CA GLN A 369 12.42 -4.33 8.01
C GLN A 369 13.22 -3.05 7.87
N PHE A 370 13.54 -2.68 6.63
CA PHE A 370 14.10 -1.39 6.28
C PHE A 370 13.03 -0.53 5.59
N GLY A 371 13.11 0.78 5.81
CA GLY A 371 12.23 1.74 5.15
C GLY A 371 12.94 3.06 4.93
N GLU A 372 12.37 3.89 4.06
CA GLU A 372 12.85 5.22 3.77
C GLU A 372 11.70 6.17 3.47
N TYR A 373 11.89 7.47 3.67
CA TYR A 373 11.01 8.54 3.19
C TYR A 373 11.82 9.82 3.00
N GLY A 374 12.19 10.11 1.76
CA GLY A 374 13.14 11.18 1.47
C GLY A 374 14.44 10.95 2.25
N ASN A 375 14.84 11.96 3.04
CA ASN A 375 16.02 11.89 3.90
C ASN A 375 15.82 11.17 5.25
N VAL A 376 14.71 10.47 5.43
CA VAL A 376 14.43 9.61 6.59
C VAL A 376 14.71 8.15 6.23
N ARG A 377 15.42 7.43 7.10
CA ARG A 377 15.65 5.99 6.99
C ARG A 377 15.18 5.29 8.27
N MET A 378 14.65 4.10 8.14
CA MET A 378 14.12 3.31 9.25
C MET A 378 14.70 1.90 9.23
N LEU A 379 15.03 1.39 10.42
CA LEU A 379 15.30 -0.01 10.68
C LEU A 379 14.39 -0.51 11.82
N ARG A 380 13.68 -1.59 11.56
CA ARG A 380 12.74 -2.20 12.51
C ARG A 380 13.04 -3.68 12.68
N THR A 381 13.27 -4.12 13.92
CA THR A 381 13.35 -5.53 14.33
C THR A 381 12.06 -5.92 15.06
N SER A 382 11.95 -7.16 15.55
CA SER A 382 10.80 -7.56 16.38
C SER A 382 10.68 -6.74 17.68
N ARG A 383 11.77 -6.18 18.18
CA ARG A 383 11.78 -5.44 19.45
C ARG A 383 12.02 -3.94 19.32
N HIS A 384 12.97 -3.52 18.49
CA HIS A 384 13.36 -2.11 18.42
C HIS A 384 13.11 -1.55 17.03
N LYS A 385 12.77 -0.26 16.98
CA LYS A 385 12.68 0.51 15.75
C LYS A 385 13.46 1.81 15.87
N LEU A 386 14.40 2.03 14.92
CA LEU A 386 15.14 3.27 14.75
C LEU A 386 14.56 4.04 13.57
N VAL A 387 14.25 5.32 13.78
CA VAL A 387 13.96 6.29 12.72
C VAL A 387 15.06 7.32 12.72
N TYR A 388 15.83 7.37 11.65
CA TYR A 388 17.00 8.19 11.52
C TYR A 388 16.85 9.20 10.40
N ARG A 389 16.89 10.49 10.76
CA ARG A 389 16.69 11.62 9.83
C ARG A 389 18.02 12.32 9.55
N TYR A 390 18.38 12.37 8.29
CA TYR A 390 19.63 12.97 7.84
C TYR A 390 19.45 14.45 7.50
N PRO A 391 20.48 15.33 7.76
CA PRO A 391 21.72 14.98 8.48
C PRO A 391 21.59 15.06 10.01
N ASP A 392 20.63 15.86 10.54
CA ASP A 392 20.71 16.38 11.93
C ASP A 392 19.56 15.88 12.85
N GLY A 393 18.72 14.97 12.39
CA GLY A 393 17.57 14.48 13.16
C GLY A 393 16.32 15.38 13.07
N PRO A 394 15.41 15.34 14.03
CA PRO A 394 15.44 14.55 15.27
C PRO A 394 15.31 13.03 15.00
N ASN A 395 16.09 12.24 15.73
CA ASN A 395 16.09 10.79 15.61
C ASN A 395 15.26 10.12 16.72
N GLU A 396 14.75 8.92 16.44
CA GLU A 396 13.90 8.19 17.37
C GLU A 396 14.34 6.72 17.47
N LEU A 397 14.33 6.20 18.70
CA LEU A 397 14.45 4.76 18.98
C LEU A 397 13.29 4.35 19.90
N PHE A 398 12.58 3.29 19.53
CA PHE A 398 11.46 2.74 20.30
C PHE A 398 11.73 1.29 20.70
N ASP A 399 11.34 0.89 21.90
CA ASP A 399 11.24 -0.53 22.33
C ASP A 399 9.80 -1.00 22.12
N LEU A 400 9.49 -1.59 20.97
CA LEU A 400 8.16 -2.01 20.59
C LEU A 400 7.55 -3.11 21.48
N ALA A 401 8.38 -3.80 22.26
CA ALA A 401 7.90 -4.81 23.21
C ALA A 401 7.37 -4.16 24.50
N ALA A 402 8.01 -3.07 24.94
CA ALA A 402 7.60 -2.32 26.14
C ALA A 402 6.64 -1.17 25.80
N ASP A 403 6.76 -0.61 24.60
CA ASP A 403 6.02 0.54 24.09
C ASP A 403 5.58 0.28 22.65
N PRO A 404 4.59 -0.61 22.43
CA PRO A 404 4.10 -0.93 21.10
C PRO A 404 3.42 0.25 20.39
N ARG A 405 3.16 1.33 21.12
CA ARG A 405 2.52 2.55 20.62
C ARG A 405 3.52 3.69 20.38
N GLU A 406 4.82 3.44 20.47
CA GLU A 406 5.88 4.37 20.10
C GLU A 406 5.74 5.76 20.71
N MET A 407 5.33 5.83 22.00
CA MET A 407 5.11 7.09 22.71
C MET A 407 6.35 7.54 23.48
N ASN A 408 7.36 6.67 23.68
CA ASN A 408 8.56 6.91 24.46
C ASN A 408 9.81 6.77 23.60
N ASN A 409 10.37 7.89 23.17
CA ASN A 409 11.64 7.91 22.45
C ASN A 409 12.81 7.69 23.43
N ILE A 410 13.48 6.55 23.29
CA ILE A 410 14.60 6.14 24.16
C ILE A 410 15.98 6.35 23.51
N ILE A 411 16.07 7.10 22.42
CA ILE A 411 17.32 7.25 21.63
C ILE A 411 18.47 7.85 22.44
N ASN A 412 18.17 8.74 23.40
CA ASN A 412 19.17 9.43 24.21
C ASN A 412 19.55 8.68 25.49
N ARG A 413 18.99 7.49 25.73
CA ARG A 413 19.36 6.66 26.89
C ARG A 413 20.76 6.11 26.71
N GLU A 414 21.58 6.20 27.76
CA GLU A 414 22.97 5.76 27.75
C GLU A 414 23.08 4.24 27.47
N ASP A 415 22.20 3.45 28.08
CA ASP A 415 22.16 1.99 27.90
C ASP A 415 21.70 1.53 26.51
N MET A 416 21.17 2.44 25.68
CA MET A 416 20.73 2.17 24.30
C MET A 416 21.75 2.54 23.22
N GLN A 417 22.83 3.27 23.55
CA GLN A 417 23.76 3.80 22.55
C GLN A 417 24.43 2.72 21.71
N THR A 418 24.73 1.56 22.28
CA THR A 418 25.29 0.42 21.52
C THR A 418 24.29 -0.10 20.47
N ILE A 419 23.00 -0.14 20.79
CA ILE A 419 21.94 -0.56 19.84
C ILE A 419 21.77 0.50 18.75
N VAL A 420 21.75 1.79 19.13
CA VAL A 420 21.64 2.90 18.18
C VAL A 420 22.78 2.82 17.15
N GLN A 421 24.04 2.70 17.61
CA GLN A 421 25.18 2.65 16.72
C GLN A 421 25.13 1.41 15.79
N ALA A 422 24.82 0.24 16.33
CA ALA A 422 24.68 -0.98 15.52
C ALA A 422 23.57 -0.86 14.47
N PHE A 423 22.47 -0.17 14.78
CA PHE A 423 21.38 0.04 13.83
C PHE A 423 21.76 1.05 12.74
N ILE A 424 22.47 2.14 13.08
CA ILE A 424 22.98 3.10 12.10
C ILE A 424 23.93 2.39 11.11
N GLU A 425 24.93 1.65 11.62
CA GLU A 425 25.85 0.89 10.77
C GLU A 425 25.13 -0.07 9.83
N ARG A 426 24.09 -0.72 10.33
CA ARG A 426 23.27 -1.66 9.54
C ARG A 426 22.42 -0.94 8.50
N LEU A 427 21.86 0.24 8.81
CA LEU A 427 21.17 1.12 7.85
C LEU A 427 22.11 1.55 6.74
N GLU A 428 23.28 2.09 7.09
CA GLU A 428 24.28 2.57 6.15
C GLU A 428 24.76 1.44 5.22
N GLY A 429 25.06 0.27 5.80
CA GLY A 429 25.45 -0.92 5.03
C GLY A 429 24.36 -1.39 4.04
N PHE A 430 23.10 -1.34 4.47
CA PHE A 430 21.98 -1.71 3.62
C PHE A 430 21.82 -0.74 2.44
N PHE A 431 21.75 0.57 2.69
CA PHE A 431 21.56 1.56 1.63
C PHE A 431 22.77 1.64 0.71
N THR A 432 24.00 1.59 1.24
CA THR A 432 25.23 1.53 0.41
C THR A 432 25.19 0.37 -0.59
N ARG A 433 24.62 -0.76 -0.20
CA ARG A 433 24.50 -1.93 -1.08
C ARG A 433 23.44 -1.80 -2.15
N TYR A 434 22.33 -1.14 -1.85
CA TYR A 434 21.13 -1.24 -2.68
C TYR A 434 20.74 0.07 -3.36
N GLU A 435 21.06 1.25 -2.82
CA GLU A 435 20.67 2.52 -3.42
C GLU A 435 21.40 2.81 -4.74
N ASP A 436 20.74 3.55 -5.61
CA ASP A 436 21.40 4.30 -6.67
C ASP A 436 21.82 5.65 -6.10
N PRO A 437 23.15 5.96 -6.01
CA PRO A 437 23.60 7.22 -5.43
C PRO A 437 23.04 8.47 -6.10
N ALA A 438 22.64 8.39 -7.37
CA ALA A 438 22.03 9.50 -8.09
C ALA A 438 20.56 9.72 -7.70
N LYS A 439 19.90 8.68 -7.14
CA LYS A 439 18.48 8.68 -6.76
C LYS A 439 18.30 8.56 -5.23
N SER A 440 19.39 8.61 -4.45
CA SER A 440 19.36 8.44 -3.00
C SER A 440 18.43 9.45 -2.32
N GLY A 441 17.68 8.97 -1.33
CA GLY A 441 16.89 9.82 -0.45
C GLY A 441 17.69 10.91 0.26
N LEU A 442 19.00 10.72 0.45
CA LEU A 442 19.90 11.76 1.02
C LEU A 442 20.11 12.95 0.05
N ARG A 443 19.72 12.80 -1.20
CA ARG A 443 19.83 13.83 -2.23
C ARG A 443 18.48 14.36 -2.72
N VAL A 444 17.41 14.11 -1.99
CA VAL A 444 16.03 14.49 -2.41
C VAL A 444 15.89 15.98 -2.77
N ARG A 445 16.75 16.85 -2.23
CA ARG A 445 16.75 18.30 -2.58
C ARG A 445 17.25 18.55 -4.01
N ASP A 446 18.07 17.66 -4.55
CA ASP A 446 18.64 17.76 -5.90
C ASP A 446 17.74 17.06 -6.96
N LEU A 447 16.83 16.21 -6.52
CA LEU A 447 15.93 15.47 -7.40
C LEU A 447 14.78 16.37 -7.92
N PRO A 448 14.10 15.97 -8.99
CA PRO A 448 12.89 16.64 -9.45
C PRO A 448 11.84 16.73 -8.33
N ARG A 449 11.07 17.82 -8.30
CA ARG A 449 9.99 17.98 -7.34
C ARG A 449 8.85 17.01 -7.63
N HIS A 450 8.32 16.40 -6.58
CA HIS A 450 7.14 15.54 -6.62
C HIS A 450 5.85 16.35 -6.36
N ASN A 451 5.96 17.35 -5.45
CA ASN A 451 4.86 18.24 -5.07
C ASN A 451 5.38 19.53 -4.42
N SER A 452 4.48 20.43 -4.04
CA SER A 452 4.83 21.70 -3.41
C SER A 452 5.06 21.63 -1.89
N SER A 453 4.72 20.50 -1.25
CA SER A 453 4.74 20.32 0.21
C SER A 453 5.82 19.36 0.72
N GLU A 454 6.83 19.04 -0.12
CA GLU A 454 7.94 18.17 0.29
C GLU A 454 8.60 18.67 1.57
N ALA A 455 8.62 17.82 2.61
CA ALA A 455 9.08 18.16 3.95
C ALA A 455 10.53 18.65 4.00
N TRP A 456 11.39 18.10 3.14
CA TRP A 456 12.82 18.47 3.03
C TRP A 456 13.10 19.78 2.30
N ARG A 457 12.06 20.44 1.73
CA ARG A 457 12.17 21.74 1.06
C ARG A 457 11.44 22.86 1.79
N THR A 458 10.59 22.52 2.75
CA THR A 458 9.78 23.49 3.50
C THR A 458 10.40 23.94 4.84
N SER A 459 11.58 23.43 5.18
CA SER A 459 12.35 23.77 6.39
C SER A 459 13.34 24.90 6.16
#